data_4b69661e5de7d9c0740ba1419bfda135
#
_entry.id   4b69661e5de7d9c0740ba1419bfda135
#
_cell.length_a   1.000
_cell.length_b   1.000
_cell.length_c   1.000
_cell.angle_alpha   90.00
_cell.angle_beta   90.00
_cell.angle_gamma   90.00
#
_symmetry.space_group_name_H-M   'P 1'
#
loop_
_entity.id
_entity.type
_entity.pdbx_description
1 polymer ?
#
loop_
_entity_poly.entity_id
_entity_poly.type
_entity_poly.pdbx_seq_one_letter_code
_entity_poly.pdbx_strand_id
1 'polypeptide(L)'
;MSEFITMAHGNGGAAMQKLIQDYFVEAFANPILAQGEDQARIPLTELAKQGETLSFSTDSFVIDPIFFSGGNIGKLAVCGTANDVAVCGAIPKYLSCGFILEEGLPLADLKAVIQSMAETAKAAGIQVVTGDTKVVQKGAVDKIFINTSGIGVIPQNLDWGVHKIQTGDKIIVSGTIGDHGATILNLREKLGIQTDLHSDCAVLYPLIENLREVDGVKAVRDATRGGVNAVLHEFAQAQQLGINIDEQALPIRQEVRGICELLGLEALNFANEGKLVIVASAEKTPEILTALRRHPLGENAAIIGEVTTDKKVRLVGIFGQSRLLDLPTNEPLPRIC
;
A
#
# COMPACT_ATOMS: atom_id res chain seq x y z
N MET A 1 -8.33 35.79 -2.77
CA MET A 1 -8.82 34.41 -2.44
C MET A 1 -8.15 34.01 -1.14
N SER A 2 -8.82 33.27 -0.28
CA SER A 2 -8.21 32.73 0.94
C SER A 2 -7.01 31.86 0.57
N GLU A 3 -5.92 31.94 1.31
CA GLU A 3 -4.77 31.03 1.16
C GLU A 3 -4.98 29.70 1.91
N PHE A 4 -6.10 29.60 2.62
CA PHE A 4 -6.44 28.47 3.50
C PHE A 4 -7.85 27.93 3.22
N ILE A 5 -8.04 26.67 3.53
CA ILE A 5 -9.37 26.04 3.58
C ILE A 5 -10.19 26.71 4.68
N THR A 6 -11.44 27.03 4.35
CA THR A 6 -12.43 27.61 5.26
C THR A 6 -13.71 26.77 5.25
N MET A 7 -14.57 26.92 6.23
CA MET A 7 -15.88 26.24 6.26
C MET A 7 -16.74 26.53 5.01
N ALA A 8 -16.53 27.68 4.33
CA ALA A 8 -17.23 27.98 3.08
C ALA A 8 -16.92 26.99 1.94
N HIS A 9 -15.74 26.35 1.98
CA HIS A 9 -15.34 25.33 1.00
C HIS A 9 -16.05 23.96 1.23
N GLY A 10 -16.82 23.81 2.30
CA GLY A 10 -17.54 22.56 2.62
C GLY A 10 -19.06 22.68 2.64
N ASN A 11 -19.64 23.84 2.32
CA ASN A 11 -21.06 24.09 2.53
C ASN A 11 -21.96 24.04 1.27
N GLY A 12 -21.43 23.54 0.15
CA GLY A 12 -22.17 23.40 -1.11
C GLY A 12 -22.32 24.68 -1.92
N GLY A 13 -21.76 25.83 -1.45
CA GLY A 13 -21.84 27.12 -2.15
C GLY A 13 -20.75 27.32 -3.21
N ALA A 14 -20.67 28.54 -3.73
CA ALA A 14 -19.77 28.91 -4.82
C ALA A 14 -18.28 28.65 -4.48
N ALA A 15 -17.87 28.81 -3.23
CA ALA A 15 -16.50 28.52 -2.80
C ALA A 15 -16.16 27.03 -2.93
N MET A 16 -17.08 26.14 -2.55
CA MET A 16 -16.92 24.68 -2.70
C MET A 16 -16.90 24.29 -4.18
N GLN A 17 -17.84 24.80 -4.98
CA GLN A 17 -17.88 24.50 -6.41
C GLN A 17 -16.58 24.91 -7.11
N LYS A 18 -16.05 26.09 -6.76
CA LYS A 18 -14.76 26.55 -7.29
C LYS A 18 -13.59 25.67 -6.83
N LEU A 19 -13.55 25.29 -5.56
CA LEU A 19 -12.54 24.37 -5.05
C LEU A 19 -12.57 23.03 -5.81
N ILE A 20 -13.74 22.45 -5.98
CA ILE A 20 -13.91 21.17 -6.68
C ILE A 20 -13.45 21.32 -8.14
N GLN A 21 -13.89 22.36 -8.84
CA GLN A 21 -13.55 22.55 -10.24
C GLN A 21 -12.05 22.80 -10.45
N ASP A 22 -11.45 23.75 -9.68
CA ASP A 22 -10.08 24.21 -9.90
C ASP A 22 -9.02 23.20 -9.40
N TYR A 23 -9.34 22.35 -8.44
CA TYR A 23 -8.37 21.46 -7.81
C TYR A 23 -8.62 19.98 -8.13
N PHE A 24 -9.87 19.49 -8.06
CA PHE A 24 -10.16 18.08 -8.20
C PHE A 24 -10.51 17.70 -9.65
N VAL A 25 -11.47 18.38 -10.25
CA VAL A 25 -11.91 18.05 -11.61
C VAL A 25 -10.81 18.28 -12.63
N GLU A 26 -10.04 19.36 -12.48
CA GLU A 26 -8.91 19.65 -13.36
C GLU A 26 -7.79 18.59 -13.20
N ALA A 27 -7.44 18.21 -11.98
CA ALA A 27 -6.36 17.26 -11.72
C ALA A 27 -6.70 15.82 -12.14
N PHE A 28 -7.95 15.38 -11.88
CA PHE A 28 -8.41 14.02 -12.19
C PHE A 28 -9.16 13.90 -13.53
N ALA A 29 -9.06 14.86 -14.40
CA ALA A 29 -9.84 14.94 -15.64
C ALA A 29 -9.88 13.61 -16.41
N ASN A 30 -11.10 13.08 -16.59
CA ASN A 30 -11.38 11.90 -17.40
C ASN A 30 -12.84 11.91 -17.89
N PRO A 31 -13.20 11.09 -18.92
CA PRO A 31 -14.53 11.10 -19.50
C PRO A 31 -15.68 10.72 -18.57
N ILE A 32 -15.40 9.94 -17.50
CA ILE A 32 -16.40 9.51 -16.53
C ILE A 32 -16.71 10.67 -15.58
N LEU A 33 -15.67 11.27 -15.01
CA LEU A 33 -15.80 12.42 -14.10
C LEU A 33 -16.41 13.64 -14.81
N ALA A 34 -16.10 13.83 -16.10
CA ALA A 34 -16.62 14.92 -16.91
C ALA A 34 -18.15 14.86 -17.17
N GLN A 35 -18.82 13.75 -16.85
CA GLN A 35 -20.28 13.66 -16.95
C GLN A 35 -20.98 14.53 -15.92
N GLY A 36 -20.29 14.90 -14.81
CA GLY A 36 -20.85 15.79 -13.79
C GLY A 36 -22.06 15.22 -13.03
N GLU A 37 -22.16 13.89 -12.96
CA GLU A 37 -23.23 13.19 -12.26
C GLU A 37 -22.80 12.85 -10.83
N ASP A 38 -23.76 12.60 -9.94
CA ASP A 38 -23.48 12.19 -8.55
C ASP A 38 -22.73 10.87 -8.47
N GLN A 39 -22.95 9.97 -9.43
CA GLN A 39 -22.31 8.66 -9.50
C GLN A 39 -21.46 8.52 -10.77
N ALA A 40 -20.36 7.76 -10.65
CA ALA A 40 -19.62 7.29 -11.82
C ALA A 40 -20.40 6.20 -12.57
N ARG A 41 -20.57 6.35 -13.89
CA ARG A 41 -21.22 5.36 -14.74
C ARG A 41 -20.16 4.62 -15.54
N ILE A 42 -19.90 3.37 -15.16
CA ILE A 42 -18.86 2.52 -15.74
C ILE A 42 -19.53 1.42 -16.55
N PRO A 43 -19.27 1.32 -17.87
CA PRO A 43 -19.83 0.25 -18.69
C PRO A 43 -19.25 -1.10 -18.28
N LEU A 44 -20.11 -2.05 -17.89
CA LEU A 44 -19.69 -3.40 -17.52
C LEU A 44 -18.98 -4.14 -18.66
N THR A 45 -19.38 -3.86 -19.90
CA THR A 45 -18.77 -4.45 -21.10
C THR A 45 -17.28 -4.11 -21.25
N GLU A 46 -16.82 -2.98 -20.75
CA GLU A 46 -15.40 -2.60 -20.79
C GLU A 46 -14.60 -3.38 -19.75
N LEU A 47 -15.17 -3.62 -18.58
CA LEU A 47 -14.54 -4.44 -17.54
C LEU A 47 -14.54 -5.92 -17.94
N ALA A 48 -15.64 -6.42 -18.49
CA ALA A 48 -15.80 -7.82 -18.91
C ALA A 48 -14.82 -8.25 -20.02
N LYS A 49 -14.24 -7.31 -20.78
CA LYS A 49 -13.16 -7.62 -21.73
C LYS A 49 -11.87 -8.11 -21.07
N GLN A 50 -11.67 -7.85 -19.78
CA GLN A 50 -10.44 -8.11 -19.06
C GLN A 50 -10.53 -9.28 -18.08
N GLY A 51 -11.74 -9.72 -17.74
CA GLY A 51 -11.98 -10.83 -16.83
C GLY A 51 -13.45 -10.91 -16.40
N GLU A 52 -13.74 -11.86 -15.54
CA GLU A 52 -15.11 -12.18 -15.12
C GLU A 52 -15.40 -11.83 -13.65
N THR A 53 -14.36 -11.51 -12.87
CA THR A 53 -14.49 -11.24 -11.44
C THR A 53 -13.94 -9.86 -11.12
N LEU A 54 -14.69 -9.10 -10.31
CA LEU A 54 -14.24 -7.81 -9.80
C LEU A 54 -13.46 -8.00 -8.49
N SER A 55 -12.36 -7.28 -8.37
CA SER A 55 -11.72 -6.98 -7.10
C SER A 55 -12.18 -5.62 -6.62
N PHE A 56 -12.52 -5.51 -5.34
CA PHE A 56 -12.96 -4.26 -4.71
C PHE A 56 -12.33 -4.14 -3.31
N SER A 57 -11.69 -3.01 -3.03
CA SER A 57 -11.13 -2.69 -1.72
C SER A 57 -11.39 -1.25 -1.34
N THR A 58 -11.27 -0.93 -0.06
CA THR A 58 -11.34 0.42 0.47
C THR A 58 -10.35 0.60 1.60
N ASP A 59 -9.73 1.77 1.67
CA ASP A 59 -8.79 2.10 2.73
C ASP A 59 -8.88 3.59 3.11
N SER A 60 -8.42 3.90 4.33
CA SER A 60 -8.46 5.24 4.91
C SER A 60 -7.07 5.66 5.37
N PHE A 61 -6.64 6.83 4.93
CA PHE A 61 -5.30 7.34 5.12
C PHE A 61 -5.31 8.53 6.08
N VAL A 62 -4.55 8.40 7.16
CA VAL A 62 -4.49 9.35 8.28
C VAL A 62 -3.06 9.66 8.72
N ILE A 63 -2.09 9.44 7.85
CA ILE A 63 -0.65 9.56 8.13
C ILE A 63 -0.27 10.94 8.67
N ASP A 64 0.67 10.96 9.60
CA ASP A 64 1.34 12.16 10.09
C ASP A 64 2.86 11.91 10.16
N PRO A 65 3.69 12.77 9.52
CA PRO A 65 3.35 13.96 8.72
C PRO A 65 2.72 13.63 7.35
N ILE A 66 1.91 14.53 6.81
CA ILE A 66 1.25 14.35 5.50
C ILE A 66 2.19 14.43 4.30
N PHE A 67 3.39 15.01 4.47
CA PHE A 67 4.50 15.00 3.52
C PHE A 67 5.71 14.31 4.14
N PHE A 68 6.30 13.39 3.39
CA PHE A 68 7.45 12.61 3.84
C PHE A 68 8.41 12.33 2.67
N SER A 69 9.61 11.91 2.98
CA SER A 69 10.59 11.53 1.95
C SER A 69 10.07 10.34 1.13
N GLY A 70 9.95 10.53 -0.18
CA GLY A 70 9.41 9.52 -1.10
C GLY A 70 7.92 9.67 -1.43
N GLY A 71 7.17 10.58 -0.75
CA GLY A 71 5.75 10.77 -1.05
C GLY A 71 5.00 11.73 -0.15
N ASN A 72 3.69 11.64 -0.23
CA ASN A 72 2.75 12.33 0.64
C ASN A 72 1.46 11.50 0.77
N ILE A 73 0.54 11.93 1.61
CA ILE A 73 -0.74 11.23 1.84
C ILE A 73 -1.54 11.00 0.54
N GLY A 74 -1.42 11.86 -0.46
CA GLY A 74 -2.11 11.71 -1.75
C GLY A 74 -1.54 10.56 -2.58
N LYS A 75 -0.21 10.46 -2.73
CA LYS A 75 0.45 9.32 -3.36
C LYS A 75 0.10 8.03 -2.62
N LEU A 76 0.18 8.07 -1.29
CA LEU A 76 -0.12 6.95 -0.42
C LEU A 76 -1.54 6.43 -0.65
N ALA A 77 -2.54 7.31 -0.70
CA ALA A 77 -3.94 6.94 -0.89
C ALA A 77 -4.22 6.25 -2.23
N VAL A 78 -3.48 6.60 -3.28
CA VAL A 78 -3.57 5.89 -4.56
C VAL A 78 -2.86 4.54 -4.49
N CYS A 79 -1.63 4.52 -3.96
CA CYS A 79 -0.82 3.30 -3.89
C CYS A 79 -1.48 2.21 -3.05
N GLY A 80 -1.89 2.52 -1.80
CA GLY A 80 -2.45 1.53 -0.88
C GLY A 80 -3.67 0.84 -1.46
N THR A 81 -4.70 1.60 -1.85
CA THR A 81 -5.91 1.00 -2.41
C THR A 81 -5.68 0.29 -3.76
N ALA A 82 -4.79 0.81 -4.61
CA ALA A 82 -4.45 0.15 -5.87
C ALA A 82 -3.72 -1.18 -5.62
N ASN A 83 -2.86 -1.25 -4.61
CA ASN A 83 -2.13 -2.45 -4.21
C ASN A 83 -3.09 -3.50 -3.64
N ASP A 84 -3.99 -3.12 -2.74
CA ASP A 84 -5.06 -3.99 -2.22
C ASP A 84 -5.87 -4.65 -3.34
N VAL A 85 -6.29 -3.84 -4.31
CA VAL A 85 -7.03 -4.34 -5.47
C VAL A 85 -6.18 -5.31 -6.28
N ALA A 86 -4.87 -5.06 -6.42
CA ALA A 86 -3.97 -5.80 -7.29
C ALA A 86 -3.47 -7.12 -6.71
N VAL A 87 -3.34 -7.29 -5.38
CA VAL A 87 -2.68 -8.46 -4.76
C VAL A 87 -3.37 -9.79 -5.05
N CYS A 88 -4.65 -9.79 -5.42
CA CYS A 88 -5.34 -10.98 -5.93
C CYS A 88 -5.07 -11.26 -7.42
N GLY A 89 -4.15 -10.50 -8.05
CA GLY A 89 -3.83 -10.57 -9.48
C GLY A 89 -4.72 -9.69 -10.36
N ALA A 90 -5.59 -8.88 -9.79
CA ALA A 90 -6.48 -7.99 -10.53
C ALA A 90 -5.71 -6.84 -11.20
N ILE A 91 -6.34 -6.28 -12.23
CA ILE A 91 -5.92 -5.07 -12.93
C ILE A 91 -6.69 -3.90 -12.31
N PRO A 92 -6.06 -3.02 -11.51
CA PRO A 92 -6.72 -1.84 -10.95
C PRO A 92 -7.19 -0.90 -12.06
N LYS A 93 -8.40 -0.35 -11.95
CA LYS A 93 -9.01 0.50 -13.00
C LYS A 93 -9.50 1.83 -12.50
N TYR A 94 -10.29 1.81 -11.43
CA TYR A 94 -11.02 2.98 -10.96
C TYR A 94 -10.87 3.15 -9.48
N LEU A 95 -10.77 4.40 -9.05
CA LEU A 95 -10.83 4.80 -7.64
C LEU A 95 -11.97 5.80 -7.43
N SER A 96 -12.63 5.70 -6.29
CA SER A 96 -13.31 6.82 -5.64
C SER A 96 -12.37 7.48 -4.65
N CYS A 97 -12.61 8.75 -4.32
CA CYS A 97 -11.78 9.46 -3.37
C CYS A 97 -12.59 10.43 -2.50
N GLY A 98 -12.65 10.18 -1.21
CA GLY A 98 -13.25 11.06 -0.21
C GLY A 98 -12.19 11.84 0.56
N PHE A 99 -12.40 13.16 0.73
CA PHE A 99 -11.52 14.03 1.49
C PHE A 99 -12.24 14.59 2.71
N ILE A 100 -11.60 14.55 3.88
CA ILE A 100 -12.00 15.30 5.07
C ILE A 100 -10.89 16.30 5.35
N LEU A 101 -11.19 17.59 5.19
CA LEU A 101 -10.25 18.69 5.28
C LEU A 101 -10.49 19.49 6.56
N GLU A 102 -9.42 19.81 7.25
CA GLU A 102 -9.46 20.70 8.40
C GLU A 102 -9.53 22.17 7.95
N GLU A 103 -10.38 22.95 8.60
CA GLU A 103 -10.35 24.41 8.44
C GLU A 103 -8.99 24.96 8.86
N GLY A 104 -8.39 25.77 7.99
CA GLY A 104 -7.04 26.31 8.16
C GLY A 104 -5.95 25.53 7.46
N LEU A 105 -6.26 24.41 6.77
CA LEU A 105 -5.32 23.73 5.91
C LEU A 105 -4.86 24.68 4.78
N PRO A 106 -3.55 24.86 4.53
CA PRO A 106 -3.08 25.64 3.39
C PRO A 106 -3.57 25.07 2.06
N LEU A 107 -4.13 25.91 1.20
CA LEU A 107 -4.55 25.49 -0.15
C LEU A 107 -3.37 24.98 -0.99
N ALA A 108 -2.16 25.48 -0.75
CA ALA A 108 -0.96 24.98 -1.41
C ALA A 108 -0.67 23.51 -1.05
N ASP A 109 -0.86 23.11 0.21
CA ASP A 109 -0.68 21.72 0.68
C ASP A 109 -1.72 20.81 0.06
N LEU A 110 -2.99 21.22 0.05
CA LEU A 110 -4.07 20.46 -0.61
C LEU A 110 -3.76 20.29 -2.10
N LYS A 111 -3.32 21.34 -2.78
CA LYS A 111 -2.95 21.28 -4.20
C LYS A 111 -1.82 20.28 -4.45
N ALA A 112 -0.78 20.30 -3.63
CA ALA A 112 0.35 19.38 -3.75
C ALA A 112 -0.09 17.92 -3.53
N VAL A 113 -1.00 17.67 -2.58
CA VAL A 113 -1.57 16.34 -2.32
C VAL A 113 -2.38 15.84 -3.52
N ILE A 114 -3.30 16.65 -4.04
CA ILE A 114 -4.15 16.30 -5.19
C ILE A 114 -3.31 16.07 -6.44
N GLN A 115 -2.32 16.92 -6.69
CA GLN A 115 -1.40 16.79 -7.83
C GLN A 115 -0.65 15.44 -7.76
N SER A 116 -0.10 15.10 -6.59
CA SER A 116 0.59 13.84 -6.36
C SER A 116 -0.32 12.62 -6.57
N MET A 117 -1.59 12.70 -6.15
CA MET A 117 -2.59 11.67 -6.43
C MET A 117 -2.82 11.51 -7.92
N ALA A 118 -3.04 12.61 -8.63
CA ALA A 118 -3.35 12.59 -10.07
C ALA A 118 -2.17 12.01 -10.88
N GLU A 119 -0.94 12.43 -10.56
CA GLU A 119 0.27 11.93 -11.19
C GLU A 119 0.45 10.42 -10.95
N THR A 120 0.24 9.97 -9.71
CA THR A 120 0.36 8.56 -9.33
C THR A 120 -0.70 7.69 -10.02
N ALA A 121 -1.96 8.13 -10.00
CA ALA A 121 -3.05 7.43 -10.66
C ALA A 121 -2.83 7.34 -12.18
N LYS A 122 -2.41 8.45 -12.81
CA LYS A 122 -2.08 8.50 -14.24
C LYS A 122 -0.94 7.55 -14.61
N ALA A 123 0.14 7.56 -13.83
CA ALA A 123 1.30 6.67 -14.06
C ALA A 123 0.91 5.18 -13.93
N ALA A 124 -0.05 4.87 -13.06
CA ALA A 124 -0.58 3.52 -12.84
C ALA A 124 -1.70 3.12 -13.82
N GLY A 125 -2.14 4.01 -14.71
CA GLY A 125 -3.28 3.75 -15.60
C GLY A 125 -4.64 3.64 -14.89
N ILE A 126 -4.75 4.25 -13.72
CA ILE A 126 -5.95 4.25 -12.87
C ILE A 126 -6.67 5.59 -13.00
N GLN A 127 -7.99 5.58 -13.00
CA GLN A 127 -8.80 6.79 -13.04
C GLN A 127 -9.53 7.03 -11.72
N VAL A 128 -9.45 8.24 -11.18
CA VAL A 128 -10.32 8.69 -10.09
C VAL A 128 -11.63 9.16 -10.73
N VAL A 129 -12.72 8.44 -10.50
CA VAL A 129 -13.97 8.60 -11.27
C VAL A 129 -15.11 9.22 -10.48
N THR A 130 -15.00 9.31 -9.18
CA THR A 130 -15.97 9.95 -8.28
C THR A 130 -15.29 10.32 -6.97
N GLY A 131 -15.89 11.22 -6.21
CA GLY A 131 -15.36 11.61 -4.91
C GLY A 131 -16.31 12.47 -4.11
N ASP A 132 -15.92 12.77 -2.87
CA ASP A 132 -16.63 13.68 -1.98
C ASP A 132 -15.60 14.52 -1.20
N THR A 133 -16.02 15.70 -0.74
CA THR A 133 -15.19 16.59 0.05
C THR A 133 -15.98 17.16 1.21
N LYS A 134 -15.47 16.99 2.42
CA LYS A 134 -16.00 17.60 3.64
C LYS A 134 -14.96 18.53 4.23
N VAL A 135 -15.42 19.65 4.77
CA VAL A 135 -14.60 20.53 5.60
C VAL A 135 -15.14 20.50 7.01
N VAL A 136 -14.25 20.31 7.97
CA VAL A 136 -14.57 20.29 9.41
C VAL A 136 -13.79 21.37 10.13
N GLN A 137 -14.29 21.75 11.32
CA GLN A 137 -13.68 22.79 12.13
C GLN A 137 -12.26 22.40 12.53
N LYS A 138 -11.42 23.40 12.77
CA LYS A 138 -10.07 23.20 13.30
C LYS A 138 -10.07 22.35 14.57
N GLY A 139 -9.22 21.32 14.58
CA GLY A 139 -9.10 20.36 15.69
C GLY A 139 -10.06 19.16 15.61
N ALA A 140 -10.96 19.09 14.62
CA ALA A 140 -11.84 17.94 14.43
C ALA A 140 -11.17 16.79 13.64
N VAL A 141 -10.19 17.12 12.81
CA VAL A 141 -9.24 16.18 12.18
C VAL A 141 -7.85 16.82 12.22
N ASP A 142 -6.83 16.08 11.80
CA ASP A 142 -5.49 16.63 11.70
C ASP A 142 -5.15 16.86 10.23
N LYS A 143 -5.28 18.10 9.80
CA LYS A 143 -4.99 18.59 8.43
C LYS A 143 -5.89 17.98 7.36
N ILE A 144 -5.65 16.70 7.00
CA ILE A 144 -6.34 16.03 5.90
C ILE A 144 -6.41 14.53 6.17
N PHE A 145 -7.61 13.96 5.99
CA PHE A 145 -7.83 12.52 5.90
C PHE A 145 -8.38 12.19 4.53
N ILE A 146 -7.96 11.05 3.98
CA ILE A 146 -8.37 10.60 2.65
C ILE A 146 -8.90 9.17 2.79
N ASN A 147 -10.07 8.90 2.19
CA ASN A 147 -10.55 7.55 1.97
C ASN A 147 -10.61 7.28 0.47
N THR A 148 -10.11 6.14 0.04
CA THR A 148 -10.25 5.67 -1.34
C THR A 148 -10.90 4.30 -1.38
N SER A 149 -11.69 4.06 -2.42
CA SER A 149 -12.19 2.72 -2.74
C SER A 149 -11.82 2.40 -4.18
N GLY A 150 -11.35 1.19 -4.42
CA GLY A 150 -10.80 0.78 -5.70
C GLY A 150 -11.56 -0.39 -6.32
N ILE A 151 -11.67 -0.37 -7.65
CA ILE A 151 -12.21 -1.46 -8.46
C ILE A 151 -11.15 -1.92 -9.46
N GLY A 152 -10.96 -3.23 -9.54
CA GLY A 152 -10.15 -3.90 -10.54
C GLY A 152 -10.83 -5.12 -11.12
N VAL A 153 -10.21 -5.71 -12.12
CA VAL A 153 -10.71 -6.92 -12.79
C VAL A 153 -9.69 -8.03 -12.67
N ILE A 154 -10.11 -9.19 -12.19
CA ILE A 154 -9.29 -10.40 -12.12
C ILE A 154 -9.36 -11.08 -13.49
N PRO A 155 -8.21 -11.28 -14.18
CA PRO A 155 -8.18 -12.01 -15.45
C PRO A 155 -8.73 -13.43 -15.33
N GLN A 156 -9.25 -13.96 -16.45
CA GLN A 156 -9.75 -15.34 -16.49
C GLN A 156 -8.67 -16.35 -16.09
N ASN A 157 -9.09 -17.42 -15.41
CA ASN A 157 -8.24 -18.53 -14.97
C ASN A 157 -7.18 -18.16 -13.93
N LEU A 158 -7.22 -16.96 -13.36
CA LEU A 158 -6.36 -16.56 -12.25
C LEU A 158 -7.07 -16.85 -10.92
N ASP A 159 -6.42 -17.64 -10.09
CA ASP A 159 -6.96 -18.06 -8.78
C ASP A 159 -5.82 -18.04 -7.74
N TRP A 160 -5.44 -16.83 -7.29
CA TRP A 160 -4.53 -16.63 -6.18
C TRP A 160 -5.31 -16.44 -4.89
N GLY A 161 -4.85 -17.09 -3.82
CA GLY A 161 -5.47 -16.93 -2.52
C GLY A 161 -4.86 -17.85 -1.47
N VAL A 162 -5.14 -17.53 -0.22
CA VAL A 162 -4.61 -18.26 0.94
C VAL A 162 -4.95 -19.76 0.91
N HIS A 163 -6.06 -20.13 0.27
CA HIS A 163 -6.48 -21.54 0.12
C HIS A 163 -5.52 -22.42 -0.69
N LYS A 164 -4.59 -21.80 -1.44
CA LYS A 164 -3.55 -22.49 -2.23
C LYS A 164 -2.27 -22.79 -1.45
N ILE A 165 -2.10 -22.20 -0.29
CA ILE A 165 -0.86 -22.31 0.51
C ILE A 165 -0.72 -23.74 1.04
N GLN A 166 0.48 -24.32 0.91
CA GLN A 166 0.82 -25.67 1.32
C GLN A 166 2.17 -25.71 2.03
N THR A 167 2.39 -26.73 2.83
CA THR A 167 3.70 -27.00 3.43
C THR A 167 4.77 -27.17 2.37
N GLY A 168 5.93 -26.54 2.56
CA GLY A 168 7.06 -26.54 1.65
C GLY A 168 7.05 -25.37 0.67
N ASP A 169 5.95 -24.61 0.56
CA ASP A 169 5.92 -23.37 -0.21
C ASP A 169 6.93 -22.35 0.37
N LYS A 170 7.48 -21.51 -0.49
CA LYS A 170 8.45 -20.48 -0.11
C LYS A 170 7.78 -19.15 0.11
N ILE A 171 8.33 -18.39 1.06
CA ILE A 171 7.95 -17.00 1.34
C ILE A 171 8.96 -16.09 0.67
N ILE A 172 8.45 -15.16 -0.15
CA ILE A 172 9.26 -14.18 -0.88
C ILE A 172 8.77 -12.79 -0.48
N VAL A 173 9.71 -11.85 -0.29
CA VAL A 173 9.41 -10.41 -0.25
C VAL A 173 9.91 -9.75 -1.52
N SER A 174 9.18 -8.76 -2.04
CA SER A 174 9.53 -8.12 -3.32
C SER A 174 10.71 -7.15 -3.23
N GLY A 175 11.21 -6.83 -2.04
CA GLY A 175 12.32 -5.88 -1.87
C GLY A 175 12.68 -5.64 -0.42
N THR A 176 13.45 -4.56 -0.14
CA THR A 176 13.85 -4.17 1.21
C THR A 176 12.63 -3.86 2.09
N ILE A 177 12.68 -4.28 3.36
CA ILE A 177 11.56 -4.15 4.30
C ILE A 177 11.83 -3.09 5.37
N GLY A 178 10.75 -2.43 5.83
CA GLY A 178 10.78 -1.44 6.89
C GLY A 178 11.11 -0.01 6.44
N ASP A 179 11.30 0.24 5.16
CA ASP A 179 11.74 1.54 4.62
C ASP A 179 10.71 2.64 4.93
N HIS A 180 9.40 2.40 4.73
CA HIS A 180 8.36 3.37 5.04
C HIS A 180 8.30 3.68 6.54
N GLY A 181 8.14 2.64 7.37
CA GLY A 181 8.03 2.80 8.81
C GLY A 181 9.22 3.54 9.41
N ALA A 182 10.44 3.20 9.00
CA ALA A 182 11.66 3.86 9.45
C ALA A 182 11.74 5.33 8.99
N THR A 183 11.30 5.63 7.75
CA THR A 183 11.25 7.01 7.23
C THR A 183 10.29 7.87 8.06
N ILE A 184 9.07 7.40 8.30
CA ILE A 184 8.07 8.14 9.08
C ILE A 184 8.53 8.32 10.53
N LEU A 185 9.10 7.27 11.13
CA LEU A 185 9.61 7.32 12.50
C LEU A 185 10.73 8.35 12.67
N ASN A 186 11.70 8.36 11.75
CA ASN A 186 12.79 9.34 11.76
C ASN A 186 12.27 10.79 11.69
N LEU A 187 11.26 11.04 10.84
CA LEU A 187 10.63 12.37 10.70
C LEU A 187 9.84 12.77 11.96
N ARG A 188 9.01 11.87 12.48
CA ARG A 188 8.10 12.13 13.59
C ARG A 188 8.84 12.33 14.91
N GLU A 189 9.77 11.45 15.21
CA GLU A 189 10.56 11.52 16.44
C GLU A 189 11.74 12.50 16.35
N LYS A 190 11.92 13.15 15.18
CA LYS A 190 13.01 14.10 14.93
C LYS A 190 14.38 13.52 15.34
N LEU A 191 14.60 12.27 14.98
CA LEU A 191 15.85 11.57 15.35
C LEU A 191 17.10 12.23 14.77
N GLY A 192 16.92 13.09 13.76
CA GLY A 192 18.01 13.84 13.13
C GLY A 192 18.99 12.94 12.38
N ILE A 193 18.60 11.69 12.11
CA ILE A 193 19.44 10.77 11.37
C ILE A 193 19.46 11.25 9.92
N GLN A 194 20.63 11.74 9.49
CA GLN A 194 20.84 12.08 8.08
C GLN A 194 21.01 10.79 7.29
N THR A 195 20.06 10.51 6.43
CA THR A 195 20.01 9.28 5.64
C THR A 195 19.34 9.54 4.31
N ASP A 196 19.70 8.78 3.29
CA ASP A 196 19.02 8.74 1.99
C ASP A 196 17.79 7.81 2.00
N LEU A 197 17.30 7.47 3.20
CA LEU A 197 16.12 6.63 3.36
C LEU A 197 14.86 7.36 2.90
N HIS A 198 14.12 6.72 2.01
CA HIS A 198 12.84 7.17 1.50
C HIS A 198 11.78 6.12 1.75
N SER A 199 10.53 6.56 1.94
CA SER A 199 9.38 5.67 1.90
C SER A 199 9.37 4.89 0.58
N ASP A 200 9.08 3.62 0.68
CA ASP A 200 8.91 2.72 -0.46
C ASP A 200 7.54 2.85 -1.16
N CYS A 201 6.73 3.83 -0.78
CA CYS A 201 5.39 4.07 -1.31
C CYS A 201 5.37 4.02 -2.84
N ALA A 202 4.72 2.99 -3.41
CA ALA A 202 4.67 2.74 -4.84
C ALA A 202 3.47 1.88 -5.23
N VAL A 203 2.98 2.04 -6.47
CA VAL A 203 1.99 1.14 -7.06
C VAL A 203 2.70 -0.16 -7.47
N LEU A 204 2.23 -1.29 -6.93
CA LEU A 204 2.85 -2.61 -7.10
C LEU A 204 2.29 -3.41 -8.28
N TYR A 205 1.28 -2.86 -8.98
CA TYR A 205 0.67 -3.55 -10.13
C TYR A 205 1.68 -4.03 -11.18
N PRO A 206 2.77 -3.31 -11.52
CA PRO A 206 3.77 -3.83 -12.47
C PRO A 206 4.45 -5.13 -12.01
N LEU A 207 4.64 -5.32 -10.70
CA LEU A 207 5.13 -6.59 -10.15
C LEU A 207 4.08 -7.69 -10.27
N ILE A 208 2.84 -7.37 -9.97
CA ILE A 208 1.70 -8.31 -10.10
C ILE A 208 1.54 -8.73 -11.57
N GLU A 209 1.69 -7.82 -12.51
CA GLU A 209 1.65 -8.11 -13.95
C GLU A 209 2.73 -9.12 -14.35
N ASN A 210 3.97 -8.91 -13.92
CA ASN A 210 5.08 -9.85 -14.15
C ASN A 210 4.83 -11.21 -13.48
N LEU A 211 4.23 -11.23 -12.29
CA LEU A 211 3.92 -12.47 -11.57
C LEU A 211 2.82 -13.29 -12.25
N ARG A 212 1.90 -12.68 -12.97
CA ARG A 212 0.87 -13.40 -13.74
C ARG A 212 1.44 -14.16 -14.94
N GLU A 213 2.64 -13.82 -15.38
CA GLU A 213 3.31 -14.51 -16.48
C GLU A 213 3.99 -15.81 -16.06
N VAL A 214 4.05 -16.11 -14.78
CA VAL A 214 4.71 -17.29 -14.22
C VAL A 214 3.78 -18.11 -13.36
N ASP A 215 3.91 -19.43 -13.46
CA ASP A 215 3.16 -20.35 -12.61
C ASP A 215 3.74 -20.43 -11.20
N GLY A 216 2.94 -20.98 -10.27
CA GLY A 216 3.41 -21.30 -8.93
C GLY A 216 3.20 -20.22 -7.87
N VAL A 217 2.71 -19.03 -8.23
CA VAL A 217 2.24 -18.05 -7.26
C VAL A 217 0.97 -18.59 -6.59
N LYS A 218 0.96 -18.63 -5.27
CA LYS A 218 -0.16 -19.16 -4.45
C LYS A 218 -1.00 -18.04 -3.86
N ALA A 219 -0.36 -17.13 -3.11
CA ALA A 219 -1.00 -16.00 -2.44
C ALA A 219 -0.06 -14.80 -2.43
N VAL A 220 -0.62 -13.61 -2.49
CA VAL A 220 0.12 -12.35 -2.44
C VAL A 220 -0.62 -11.40 -1.51
N ARG A 221 0.12 -10.65 -0.71
CA ARG A 221 -0.37 -9.50 0.06
C ARG A 221 0.66 -8.38 0.05
N ASP A 222 0.21 -7.17 0.19
CA ASP A 222 1.09 -6.05 0.52
C ASP A 222 1.37 -6.01 2.03
N ALA A 223 2.55 -5.53 2.39
CA ALA A 223 3.05 -5.61 3.76
C ALA A 223 2.91 -4.27 4.48
N THR A 224 1.69 -3.74 4.54
CA THR A 224 1.36 -2.45 5.14
C THR A 224 1.40 -2.48 6.67
N ARG A 225 0.33 -2.11 7.34
CA ARG A 225 0.26 -2.03 8.80
C ARG A 225 0.60 -3.37 9.48
N GLY A 226 1.48 -3.32 10.48
CA GLY A 226 2.02 -4.53 11.13
C GLY A 226 3.12 -5.23 10.34
N GLY A 227 3.43 -4.71 9.15
CA GLY A 227 4.56 -5.13 8.32
C GLY A 227 4.46 -6.58 7.80
N VAL A 228 5.60 -7.11 7.43
CA VAL A 228 5.72 -8.50 6.97
C VAL A 228 5.25 -9.48 8.04
N ASN A 229 5.49 -9.17 9.34
CA ASN A 229 5.10 -10.04 10.44
C ASN A 229 3.58 -10.29 10.48
N ALA A 230 2.76 -9.25 10.33
CA ALA A 230 1.31 -9.39 10.30
C ALA A 230 0.84 -10.30 9.16
N VAL A 231 1.38 -10.09 7.96
CA VAL A 231 1.04 -10.90 6.77
C VAL A 231 1.42 -12.37 6.96
N LEU A 232 2.58 -12.67 7.57
CA LEU A 232 3.00 -14.04 7.86
C LEU A 232 2.02 -14.74 8.80
N HIS A 233 1.55 -14.03 9.83
CA HIS A 233 0.55 -14.56 10.76
C HIS A 233 -0.81 -14.80 10.08
N GLU A 234 -1.25 -13.89 9.21
CA GLU A 234 -2.48 -14.07 8.44
C GLU A 234 -2.41 -15.30 7.54
N PHE A 235 -1.30 -15.51 6.82
CA PHE A 235 -1.09 -16.70 5.99
C PHE A 235 -1.06 -17.98 6.83
N ALA A 236 -0.32 -17.98 7.92
CA ALA A 236 -0.22 -19.13 8.82
C ALA A 236 -1.59 -19.50 9.42
N GLN A 237 -2.34 -18.51 9.91
CA GLN A 237 -3.65 -18.71 10.52
C GLN A 237 -4.69 -19.21 9.53
N ALA A 238 -4.72 -18.64 8.31
CA ALA A 238 -5.71 -19.00 7.28
C ALA A 238 -5.69 -20.49 6.93
N GLN A 239 -4.51 -21.12 6.95
CA GLN A 239 -4.34 -22.53 6.60
C GLN A 239 -3.97 -23.42 7.79
N GLN A 240 -3.91 -22.87 9.00
CA GLN A 240 -3.47 -23.59 10.20
C GLN A 240 -2.08 -24.23 10.01
N LEU A 241 -1.19 -23.52 9.33
CA LEU A 241 0.19 -23.91 9.04
C LEU A 241 1.17 -23.04 9.85
N GLY A 242 2.44 -23.38 9.83
CA GLY A 242 3.52 -22.57 10.38
C GLY A 242 4.34 -21.91 9.28
N ILE A 243 5.22 -20.96 9.66
CA ILE A 243 6.16 -20.33 8.76
C ILE A 243 7.48 -20.16 9.49
N ASN A 244 8.58 -20.61 8.88
CA ASN A 244 9.94 -20.34 9.34
C ASN A 244 10.57 -19.26 8.47
N ILE A 245 11.05 -18.20 9.08
CA ILE A 245 11.74 -17.09 8.43
C ILE A 245 13.24 -17.17 8.76
N ASP A 246 14.09 -17.07 7.76
CA ASP A 246 15.53 -16.97 7.89
C ASP A 246 15.93 -15.51 8.10
N GLU A 247 16.45 -15.22 9.29
CA GLU A 247 16.88 -13.85 9.67
C GLU A 247 17.96 -13.29 8.74
N GLN A 248 18.85 -14.14 8.23
CA GLN A 248 19.93 -13.71 7.32
C GLN A 248 19.42 -13.36 5.93
N ALA A 249 18.31 -13.98 5.52
CA ALA A 249 17.74 -13.74 4.22
C ALA A 249 16.87 -12.47 4.13
N LEU A 250 16.62 -11.80 5.28
CA LEU A 250 15.81 -10.58 5.32
C LEU A 250 16.54 -9.40 4.65
N PRO A 251 15.98 -8.84 3.56
CA PRO A 251 16.58 -7.70 2.89
C PRO A 251 16.25 -6.40 3.63
N ILE A 252 17.00 -6.10 4.68
CA ILE A 252 16.84 -4.91 5.52
C ILE A 252 18.03 -3.98 5.28
N ARG A 253 17.76 -2.73 4.93
CA ARG A 253 18.79 -1.70 4.76
C ARG A 253 19.51 -1.40 6.08
N GLN A 254 20.77 -1.00 6.01
CA GLN A 254 21.57 -0.68 7.18
C GLN A 254 20.96 0.47 7.99
N GLU A 255 20.38 1.46 7.33
CA GLU A 255 19.72 2.61 7.97
C GLU A 255 18.49 2.16 8.78
N VAL A 256 17.71 1.23 8.23
CA VAL A 256 16.55 0.65 8.92
C VAL A 256 17.00 -0.17 10.13
N ARG A 257 18.07 -1.00 9.97
CA ARG A 257 18.66 -1.75 11.10
C ARG A 257 19.13 -0.81 12.21
N GLY A 258 19.84 0.28 11.86
CA GLY A 258 20.30 1.26 12.84
C GLY A 258 19.17 1.92 13.61
N ILE A 259 18.06 2.29 12.95
CA ILE A 259 16.87 2.84 13.62
C ILE A 259 16.22 1.80 14.54
N CYS A 260 16.13 0.55 14.09
CA CYS A 260 15.60 -0.55 14.92
C CYS A 260 16.43 -0.80 16.16
N GLU A 261 17.75 -0.86 16.02
CA GLU A 261 18.68 -1.05 17.15
C GLU A 261 18.64 0.11 18.16
N LEU A 262 18.56 1.35 17.66
CA LEU A 262 18.47 2.54 18.51
C LEU A 262 17.21 2.55 19.36
N LEU A 263 16.10 2.08 18.82
CA LEU A 263 14.78 2.19 19.45
C LEU A 263 14.26 0.87 20.04
N GLY A 264 15.01 -0.24 19.88
CA GLY A 264 14.58 -1.55 20.34
C GLY A 264 13.38 -2.11 19.57
N LEU A 265 13.29 -1.81 18.26
CA LEU A 265 12.20 -2.21 17.38
C LEU A 265 12.64 -3.28 16.38
N GLU A 266 11.69 -3.99 15.78
CA GLU A 266 11.95 -5.01 14.75
C GLU A 266 11.45 -4.54 13.39
N ALA A 267 12.30 -4.59 12.35
CA ALA A 267 11.96 -4.18 10.99
C ALA A 267 10.79 -4.97 10.39
N LEU A 268 10.60 -6.23 10.78
CA LEU A 268 9.49 -7.06 10.35
C LEU A 268 8.10 -6.50 10.75
N ASN A 269 8.05 -5.66 11.79
CA ASN A 269 6.83 -5.01 12.27
C ASN A 269 6.59 -3.62 11.63
N PHE A 270 7.56 -3.12 10.85
CA PHE A 270 7.43 -1.82 10.21
C PHE A 270 6.54 -1.92 8.97
N ALA A 271 5.65 -0.96 8.83
CA ALA A 271 4.84 -0.83 7.63
C ALA A 271 5.70 -0.59 6.39
N ASN A 272 5.27 -1.14 5.28
CA ASN A 272 5.78 -0.90 3.94
C ASN A 272 4.60 -0.45 3.06
N GLU A 273 4.85 0.48 2.17
CA GLU A 273 3.80 1.01 1.29
C GLU A 273 4.09 0.71 -0.19
N GLY A 274 5.06 -0.18 -0.41
CA GLY A 274 5.50 -0.60 -1.73
C GLY A 274 6.19 -1.96 -1.72
N LYS A 275 5.72 -2.92 -0.89
CA LYS A 275 6.28 -4.28 -0.83
C LYS A 275 5.19 -5.34 -0.80
N LEU A 276 5.48 -6.44 -1.51
CA LEU A 276 4.67 -7.65 -1.53
C LEU A 276 5.31 -8.74 -0.68
N VAL A 277 4.48 -9.49 0.01
CA VAL A 277 4.79 -10.81 0.56
C VAL A 277 4.07 -11.85 -0.30
N ILE A 278 4.82 -12.78 -0.85
CA ILE A 278 4.35 -13.75 -1.84
C ILE A 278 4.59 -15.15 -1.29
N VAL A 279 3.58 -16.01 -1.37
CA VAL A 279 3.72 -17.44 -1.15
C VAL A 279 3.77 -18.13 -2.50
N ALA A 280 4.80 -18.94 -2.72
CA ALA A 280 5.07 -19.56 -4.01
C ALA A 280 5.50 -21.04 -3.85
N SER A 281 5.16 -21.87 -4.84
CA SER A 281 5.66 -23.26 -4.88
C SER A 281 7.18 -23.26 -4.94
N ALA A 282 7.82 -24.18 -4.19
CA ALA A 282 9.27 -24.25 -4.11
C ALA A 282 9.95 -24.41 -5.48
N GLU A 283 9.34 -25.21 -6.37
CA GLU A 283 9.87 -25.50 -7.71
C GLU A 283 9.91 -24.25 -8.62
N LYS A 284 8.91 -23.35 -8.47
CA LYS A 284 8.76 -22.15 -9.32
C LYS A 284 9.39 -20.90 -8.75
N THR A 285 9.88 -20.95 -7.52
CA THR A 285 10.49 -19.81 -6.84
C THR A 285 11.61 -19.11 -7.64
N PRO A 286 12.55 -19.81 -8.35
CA PRO A 286 13.57 -19.14 -9.15
C PRO A 286 13.00 -18.32 -10.32
N GLU A 287 11.96 -18.84 -10.98
CA GLU A 287 11.28 -18.14 -12.08
C GLU A 287 10.54 -16.90 -11.55
N ILE A 288 9.87 -17.03 -10.40
CA ILE A 288 9.15 -15.95 -9.73
C ILE A 288 10.11 -14.83 -9.30
N LEU A 289 11.27 -15.17 -8.70
CA LEU A 289 12.29 -14.18 -8.38
C LEU A 289 12.81 -13.45 -9.63
N THR A 290 13.00 -14.18 -10.72
CA THR A 290 13.42 -13.58 -11.98
C THR A 290 12.37 -12.63 -12.52
N ALA A 291 11.08 -12.99 -12.45
CA ALA A 291 9.97 -12.13 -12.86
C ALA A 291 9.90 -10.84 -12.03
N LEU A 292 10.02 -10.94 -10.72
CA LEU A 292 10.06 -9.78 -9.82
C LEU A 292 11.23 -8.84 -10.16
N ARG A 293 12.42 -9.39 -10.33
CA ARG A 293 13.66 -8.63 -10.56
C ARG A 293 13.76 -7.96 -11.93
N ARG A 294 12.82 -8.23 -12.85
CA ARG A 294 12.71 -7.50 -14.13
C ARG A 294 12.28 -6.03 -13.91
N HIS A 295 11.67 -5.72 -12.77
CA HIS A 295 11.20 -4.37 -12.46
C HIS A 295 12.00 -3.78 -11.29
N PRO A 296 12.36 -2.47 -11.32
CA PRO A 296 13.15 -1.83 -10.24
C PRO A 296 12.57 -2.03 -8.83
N LEU A 297 11.24 -2.04 -8.67
CA LEU A 297 10.59 -2.29 -7.38
C LEU A 297 10.85 -3.70 -6.82
N GLY A 298 11.24 -4.65 -7.68
CA GLY A 298 11.54 -6.04 -7.33
C GLY A 298 13.02 -6.39 -7.35
N GLU A 299 13.92 -5.43 -7.58
CA GLU A 299 15.36 -5.67 -7.71
C GLU A 299 15.95 -6.44 -6.52
N ASN A 300 15.52 -6.08 -5.31
CA ASN A 300 15.97 -6.69 -4.05
C ASN A 300 15.03 -7.79 -3.55
N ALA A 301 14.22 -8.40 -4.43
CA ALA A 301 13.36 -9.50 -4.06
C ALA A 301 14.19 -10.68 -3.50
N ALA A 302 13.72 -11.26 -2.39
CA ALA A 302 14.41 -12.33 -1.68
C ALA A 302 13.46 -13.40 -1.19
N ILE A 303 13.92 -14.66 -1.18
CA ILE A 303 13.27 -15.74 -0.45
C ILE A 303 13.67 -15.55 1.01
N ILE A 304 12.68 -15.41 1.88
CA ILE A 304 12.91 -15.14 3.30
C ILE A 304 12.51 -16.31 4.21
N GLY A 305 11.87 -17.35 3.67
CA GLY A 305 11.42 -18.46 4.52
C GLY A 305 10.59 -19.49 3.77
N GLU A 306 9.95 -20.35 4.56
CA GLU A 306 9.12 -21.45 4.06
C GLU A 306 7.94 -21.76 4.97
N VAL A 307 6.91 -22.34 4.37
CA VAL A 307 5.71 -22.81 5.06
C VAL A 307 5.94 -24.20 5.68
N THR A 308 5.58 -24.36 6.95
CA THR A 308 5.79 -25.56 7.75
C THR A 308 4.49 -26.11 8.35
N THR A 309 4.56 -27.23 9.06
CA THR A 309 3.39 -27.88 9.68
C THR A 309 3.18 -27.52 11.15
N ASP A 310 4.11 -26.80 11.79
CA ASP A 310 4.13 -26.63 13.26
C ASP A 310 3.16 -25.57 13.81
N LYS A 311 2.39 -24.91 12.95
CA LYS A 311 1.39 -23.86 13.27
C LYS A 311 1.94 -22.64 14.00
N LYS A 312 3.22 -22.35 13.84
CA LYS A 312 3.90 -21.25 14.50
C LYS A 312 4.68 -20.43 13.48
N VAL A 313 4.73 -19.12 13.68
CA VAL A 313 5.63 -18.26 12.94
C VAL A 313 6.92 -18.10 13.75
N ARG A 314 8.06 -18.43 13.13
CA ARG A 314 9.37 -18.43 13.78
C ARG A 314 10.39 -17.64 12.98
N LEU A 315 11.26 -16.97 13.70
CA LEU A 315 12.50 -16.41 13.15
C LEU A 315 13.64 -17.35 13.51
N VAL A 316 14.38 -17.79 12.49
CA VAL A 316 15.53 -18.68 12.61
C VAL A 316 16.80 -17.86 12.45
N GLY A 317 17.59 -17.77 13.49
CA GLY A 317 18.84 -17.03 13.51
C GLY A 317 20.03 -17.79 12.92
N ILE A 318 21.16 -17.11 12.83
CA ILE A 318 22.39 -17.56 12.14
C ILE A 318 22.99 -18.88 12.68
N PHE A 319 22.73 -19.21 13.94
CA PHE A 319 23.23 -20.44 14.55
C PHE A 319 22.18 -21.54 14.62
N GLY A 320 21.08 -21.39 13.87
CA GLY A 320 19.97 -22.36 13.85
C GLY A 320 19.03 -22.28 15.07
N GLN A 321 19.28 -21.38 16.03
CA GLN A 321 18.32 -21.10 17.09
C GLN A 321 17.07 -20.47 16.51
N SER A 322 15.90 -20.83 17.03
CA SER A 322 14.64 -20.22 16.60
C SER A 322 13.90 -19.59 17.76
N ARG A 323 13.26 -18.44 17.52
CA ARG A 323 12.33 -17.83 18.45
C ARG A 323 10.96 -17.67 17.80
N LEU A 324 9.91 -17.62 18.60
CA LEU A 324 8.60 -17.25 18.12
C LEU A 324 8.64 -15.79 17.66
N LEU A 325 7.99 -15.53 16.57
CA LEU A 325 7.73 -14.18 16.07
C LEU A 325 6.30 -13.83 16.44
N ASP A 326 6.13 -13.16 17.56
CA ASP A 326 4.81 -12.78 18.06
C ASP A 326 4.33 -11.46 17.41
N LEU A 327 3.01 -11.31 17.30
CA LEU A 327 2.43 -10.03 16.90
C LEU A 327 2.56 -9.03 18.06
N PRO A 328 2.97 -7.76 17.78
CA PRO A 328 2.98 -6.73 18.80
C PRO A 328 1.58 -6.54 19.41
N THR A 329 1.50 -6.40 20.72
CA THR A 329 0.24 -6.11 21.41
C THR A 329 -0.21 -4.67 21.26
N ASN A 330 0.73 -3.78 20.95
CA ASN A 330 0.49 -2.36 20.70
C ASN A 330 1.04 -1.97 19.33
N GLU A 331 0.39 -1.04 18.65
CA GLU A 331 0.88 -0.46 17.42
C GLU A 331 2.14 0.38 17.70
N PRO A 332 3.33 -0.05 17.26
CA PRO A 332 4.56 0.70 17.53
C PRO A 332 4.60 2.03 16.77
N LEU A 333 3.87 2.15 15.67
CA LEU A 333 3.82 3.32 14.80
C LEU A 333 2.38 3.67 14.44
N PRO A 334 1.60 4.31 15.35
CA PRO A 334 0.24 4.75 15.03
C PRO A 334 0.25 5.79 13.91
N ARG A 335 -0.81 5.82 13.10
CA ARG A 335 -0.97 6.76 11.98
C ARG A 335 0.18 6.70 10.99
N ILE A 336 0.54 5.48 10.59
CA ILE A 336 1.63 5.22 9.65
C ILE A 336 1.16 5.31 8.19
N CYS A 337 -0.12 5.12 7.95
CA CYS A 337 -0.78 5.18 6.65
C CYS A 337 -2.11 5.94 6.68
#